data_827cf892d4666c4bb9eb712a1fa4ed62
#
_entry.id   827cf892d4666c4bb9eb712a1fa4ed62
#
_cell.length_a   1.000
_cell.length_b   1.000
_cell.length_c   1.000
_cell.angle_alpha   90.00
_cell.angle_beta   90.00
_cell.angle_gamma   90.00
#
_symmetry.space_group_name_H-M   'P 1'
#
loop_
_entity.id
_entity.type
_entity.pdbx_description
1 polymer ?
#
loop_
_entity_poly.entity_id
_entity_poly.type
_entity_poly.pdbx_seq_one_letter_code
_entity_poly.pdbx_strand_id
1 'polypeptide(L)'
;MSLGIYIQVPFCQTKCTYCNFHTGVVSRDRYLPYANAVCREIAGVAEAQQLSADTIYFGGGTPSLLDPAALAKILDTLRANYSFETPELTLEADPETITPEKAKSWLAAGFNRISLGVQSFNDRELQATGRMHRRADISRATETLRATGFDNISMDIIIGLPHQTRESWEQSVNELLALRPEHISIYMLEVDEGSHLGKESLAGGTRYSAPAIPPDDTQAEFYDSACTCLATAGYDHYEISNWALPGRRSRHNLKYWRREPYLGLGAGAHSFDGKTRWANVHDSAKYVAMIEQGITPREQIEPVTPEQALEEEFFLGLRQLDGIDLARIERDYSSLDANGARARFAAIQRQVESLHGQSLLDREGERLRLSPKHLTISNSILAELLT
;
A
#
# COMPACT_ATOMS: atom_id res chain seq x y z
N MET A 1 19.14 6.52 8.67
CA MET A 1 17.86 6.35 7.97
C MET A 1 16.81 6.08 9.03
N SER A 2 15.60 6.64 8.89
CA SER A 2 14.51 6.42 9.82
C SER A 2 13.71 5.17 9.42
N LEU A 3 13.19 4.44 10.39
CA LEU A 3 12.43 3.20 10.21
C LEU A 3 10.97 3.51 9.85
N GLY A 4 10.38 2.78 8.91
CA GLY A 4 8.93 2.66 8.77
C GLY A 4 8.41 1.54 9.65
N ILE A 5 7.31 1.74 10.38
CA ILE A 5 6.64 0.69 11.14
C ILE A 5 5.29 0.39 10.50
N TYR A 6 5.05 -0.88 10.15
CA TYR A 6 3.78 -1.36 9.63
C TYR A 6 3.12 -2.28 10.65
N ILE A 7 1.90 -1.98 11.05
CA ILE A 7 1.09 -2.81 11.95
C ILE A 7 0.03 -3.51 11.12
N GLN A 8 0.19 -4.82 10.93
CA GLN A 8 -0.80 -5.65 10.26
C GLN A 8 -1.98 -5.91 11.19
N VAL A 9 -3.19 -5.60 10.73
CA VAL A 9 -4.45 -5.98 11.36
C VAL A 9 -5.24 -6.86 10.38
N PRO A 10 -5.17 -8.20 10.50
CA PRO A 10 -5.66 -9.12 9.48
C PRO A 10 -7.18 -9.35 9.54
N PHE A 11 -7.95 -8.46 10.14
CA PHE A 11 -9.38 -8.63 10.38
C PHE A 11 -10.21 -7.78 9.42
N CYS A 12 -11.24 -8.43 8.85
CA CYS A 12 -12.26 -7.77 8.04
C CYS A 12 -13.65 -8.11 8.58
N GLN A 13 -14.62 -7.24 8.33
CA GLN A 13 -16.02 -7.52 8.62
C GLN A 13 -16.62 -8.47 7.60
N THR A 14 -16.22 -8.33 6.33
CA THR A 14 -16.51 -9.23 5.21
C THR A 14 -15.25 -9.37 4.37
N LYS A 15 -15.11 -10.46 3.61
CA LYS A 15 -14.04 -10.59 2.63
C LYS A 15 -14.55 -10.17 1.26
N CYS A 16 -14.02 -9.07 0.72
CA CYS A 16 -14.33 -8.60 -0.62
C CYS A 16 -13.95 -9.65 -1.67
N THR A 17 -14.73 -9.76 -2.75
CA THR A 17 -14.56 -10.82 -3.75
C THR A 17 -13.25 -10.73 -4.52
N TYR A 18 -12.69 -9.53 -4.67
CA TYR A 18 -11.42 -9.26 -5.34
C TYR A 18 -10.19 -9.33 -4.43
N CYS A 19 -10.37 -9.41 -3.11
CA CYS A 19 -9.27 -9.28 -2.16
C CYS A 19 -8.43 -10.57 -2.10
N ASN A 20 -7.12 -10.43 -2.38
CA ASN A 20 -6.11 -11.48 -2.26
C ASN A 20 -5.24 -11.35 -0.99
N PHE A 21 -5.46 -10.32 -0.16
CA PHE A 21 -4.70 -10.13 1.07
C PHE A 21 -4.96 -11.24 2.09
N HIS A 22 -3.95 -11.51 2.93
CA HIS A 22 -4.02 -12.46 4.06
C HIS A 22 -4.89 -11.88 5.19
N THR A 23 -6.18 -11.79 4.94
CA THR A 23 -7.17 -11.26 5.86
C THR A 23 -8.30 -12.25 6.06
N GLY A 24 -8.99 -12.15 7.19
CA GLY A 24 -10.08 -13.05 7.52
C GLY A 24 -11.17 -12.42 8.37
N VAL A 25 -12.37 -13.00 8.27
CA VAL A 25 -13.48 -12.67 9.15
C VAL A 25 -13.38 -13.57 10.37
N VAL A 26 -13.20 -12.98 11.54
CA VAL A 26 -13.08 -13.68 12.82
C VAL A 26 -14.00 -13.07 13.86
N SER A 27 -14.29 -13.80 14.92
CA SER A 27 -15.07 -13.27 16.05
C SER A 27 -14.33 -12.13 16.76
N ARG A 28 -15.07 -11.11 17.19
CA ARG A 28 -14.53 -9.89 17.81
C ARG A 28 -13.77 -10.14 19.12
N ASP A 29 -14.05 -11.24 19.80
CA ASP A 29 -13.32 -11.65 21.01
C ASP A 29 -11.82 -11.93 20.75
N ARG A 30 -11.44 -12.18 19.49
CA ARG A 30 -10.05 -12.34 19.08
C ARG A 30 -9.28 -11.03 18.90
N TYR A 31 -9.95 -9.89 18.80
CA TYR A 31 -9.31 -8.60 18.50
C TYR A 31 -8.41 -8.13 19.64
N LEU A 32 -8.87 -8.17 20.86
CA LEU A 32 -8.09 -7.73 22.02
C LEU A 32 -6.89 -8.64 22.32
N PRO A 33 -7.02 -9.99 22.33
CA PRO A 33 -5.86 -10.88 22.41
C PRO A 33 -4.81 -10.61 21.33
N TYR A 34 -5.25 -10.38 20.10
CA TYR A 34 -4.35 -10.03 19.00
C TYR A 34 -3.60 -8.71 19.24
N ALA A 35 -4.31 -7.64 19.60
CA ALA A 35 -3.69 -6.35 19.91
C ALA A 35 -2.68 -6.47 21.08
N ASN A 36 -2.98 -7.29 22.09
CA ASN A 36 -2.05 -7.58 23.18
C ASN A 36 -0.80 -8.34 22.70
N ALA A 37 -0.96 -9.28 21.77
CA ALA A 37 0.17 -9.98 21.17
C ALA A 37 1.07 -9.03 20.35
N VAL A 38 0.48 -8.12 19.57
CA VAL A 38 1.23 -7.06 18.87
C VAL A 38 2.02 -6.19 19.85
N CYS A 39 1.42 -5.78 20.97
CA CYS A 39 2.15 -5.02 22.01
C CYS A 39 3.34 -5.81 22.58
N ARG A 40 3.20 -7.11 22.81
CA ARG A 40 4.32 -7.95 23.27
C ARG A 40 5.41 -8.11 22.21
N GLU A 41 5.03 -8.26 20.95
CA GLU A 41 6.00 -8.32 19.84
C GLU A 41 6.80 -7.02 19.76
N ILE A 42 6.13 -5.84 19.83
CA ILE A 42 6.79 -4.53 19.88
C ILE A 42 7.86 -4.48 20.96
N ALA A 43 7.52 -4.85 22.19
CA ALA A 43 8.45 -4.83 23.31
C ALA A 43 9.63 -5.79 23.10
N GLY A 44 9.35 -7.03 22.65
CA GLY A 44 10.40 -8.03 22.43
C GLY A 44 11.37 -7.70 21.29
N VAL A 45 10.91 -7.01 20.24
CA VAL A 45 11.77 -6.58 19.13
C VAL A 45 12.58 -5.34 19.50
N ALA A 46 12.01 -4.42 20.28
CA ALA A 46 12.66 -3.16 20.64
C ALA A 46 13.86 -3.34 21.60
N GLU A 47 13.85 -4.37 22.44
CA GLU A 47 15.00 -4.68 23.32
C GLU A 47 16.33 -4.86 22.55
N ALA A 48 16.23 -5.19 21.25
CA ALA A 48 17.41 -5.41 20.38
C ALA A 48 17.91 -4.13 19.68
N GLN A 49 17.12 -3.04 19.59
CA GLN A 49 17.48 -1.89 18.74
C GLN A 49 16.83 -0.58 19.23
N GLN A 50 17.62 0.43 19.57
CA GLN A 50 17.13 1.82 19.73
C GLN A 50 17.02 2.48 18.33
N LEU A 51 15.91 2.30 17.65
CA LEU A 51 15.67 2.87 16.33
C LEU A 51 14.70 4.08 16.41
N SER A 52 14.98 5.09 15.60
CA SER A 52 14.03 6.18 15.34
C SER A 52 13.12 5.80 14.17
N ALA A 53 11.82 5.98 14.34
CA ALA A 53 10.84 5.78 13.28
C ALA A 53 10.13 7.09 12.91
N ASP A 54 9.83 7.29 11.64
CA ASP A 54 9.19 8.49 11.11
C ASP A 54 7.84 8.22 10.45
N THR A 55 7.48 6.94 10.25
CA THR A 55 6.16 6.54 9.78
C THR A 55 5.64 5.34 10.56
N ILE A 56 4.34 5.36 10.90
CA ILE A 56 3.61 4.22 11.46
C ILE A 56 2.34 4.05 10.64
N TYR A 57 2.14 2.86 10.09
CA TYR A 57 1.01 2.55 9.22
C TYR A 57 0.25 1.35 9.76
N PHE A 58 -1.02 1.53 10.08
CA PHE A 58 -1.93 0.44 10.45
C PHE A 58 -2.73 0.04 9.22
N GLY A 59 -2.48 -1.17 8.71
CA GLY A 59 -3.07 -1.65 7.48
C GLY A 59 -3.42 -3.13 7.51
N GLY A 60 -3.79 -3.66 6.33
CA GLY A 60 -3.98 -5.07 6.05
C GLY A 60 -5.41 -5.47 5.75
N GLY A 61 -6.24 -5.69 6.75
CA GLY A 61 -7.68 -5.93 6.60
C GLY A 61 -8.46 -4.63 6.78
N THR A 62 -9.01 -4.44 7.96
CA THR A 62 -9.73 -3.21 8.33
C THR A 62 -9.32 -2.81 9.75
N PRO A 63 -8.19 -2.11 9.91
CA PRO A 63 -7.69 -1.70 11.24
C PRO A 63 -8.68 -0.89 12.07
N SER A 64 -9.54 -0.11 11.42
CA SER A 64 -10.61 0.66 12.06
C SER A 64 -11.69 -0.18 12.75
N LEU A 65 -11.67 -1.51 12.59
CA LEU A 65 -12.52 -2.44 13.35
C LEU A 65 -12.04 -2.64 14.79
N LEU A 66 -10.75 -2.44 15.05
CA LEU A 66 -10.23 -2.53 16.41
C LEU A 66 -10.87 -1.44 17.30
N ASP A 67 -11.02 -1.78 18.58
CA ASP A 67 -11.42 -0.79 19.56
C ASP A 67 -10.40 0.35 19.62
N PRO A 68 -10.82 1.62 19.64
CA PRO A 68 -9.90 2.76 19.73
C PRO A 68 -8.90 2.67 20.90
N ALA A 69 -9.31 2.08 22.03
CA ALA A 69 -8.42 1.86 23.16
C ALA A 69 -7.32 0.82 22.85
N ALA A 70 -7.62 -0.20 22.04
CA ALA A 70 -6.62 -1.16 21.59
C ALA A 70 -5.61 -0.54 20.63
N LEU A 71 -6.06 0.31 19.71
CA LEU A 71 -5.19 1.09 18.83
C LEU A 71 -4.29 2.05 19.61
N ALA A 72 -4.86 2.78 20.57
CA ALA A 72 -4.11 3.67 21.45
C ALA A 72 -3.04 2.89 22.24
N LYS A 73 -3.38 1.72 22.80
CA LYS A 73 -2.44 0.86 23.53
C LYS A 73 -1.26 0.44 22.67
N ILE A 74 -1.50 0.06 21.41
CA ILE A 74 -0.42 -0.29 20.46
C ILE A 74 0.49 0.94 20.23
N LEU A 75 -0.08 2.12 19.98
CA LEU A 75 0.67 3.36 19.79
C LEU A 75 1.48 3.75 21.03
N ASP A 76 0.91 3.61 22.24
CA ASP A 76 1.61 3.90 23.48
C ASP A 76 2.77 2.91 23.72
N THR A 77 2.57 1.63 23.35
CA THR A 77 3.65 0.64 23.40
C THR A 77 4.76 0.99 22.41
N LEU A 78 4.42 1.45 21.19
CA LEU A 78 5.42 1.94 20.24
C LEU A 78 6.17 3.15 20.80
N ARG A 79 5.48 4.15 21.36
CA ARG A 79 6.09 5.35 21.97
C ARG A 79 7.03 5.03 23.13
N ALA A 80 6.73 3.98 23.88
CA ALA A 80 7.59 3.53 24.97
C ALA A 80 8.88 2.85 24.50
N ASN A 81 8.91 2.35 23.26
CA ASN A 81 9.99 1.49 22.75
C ASN A 81 10.78 2.09 21.59
N TYR A 82 10.24 3.09 20.89
CA TYR A 82 10.86 3.76 19.75
C TYR A 82 10.85 5.27 19.92
N SER A 83 11.84 5.96 19.37
CA SER A 83 11.81 7.43 19.30
C SER A 83 11.10 7.90 18.03
N PHE A 84 10.29 8.93 18.14
CA PHE A 84 9.54 9.52 17.05
C PHE A 84 9.72 11.04 17.01
N GLU A 85 10.11 11.55 15.84
CA GLU A 85 10.07 12.99 15.54
C GLU A 85 8.99 13.23 14.48
N THR A 86 7.85 13.80 14.84
CA THR A 86 6.74 14.13 13.91
C THR A 86 6.40 13.01 12.91
N PRO A 87 6.00 11.83 13.38
CA PRO A 87 5.74 10.69 12.51
C PRO A 87 4.46 10.89 11.69
N GLU A 88 4.43 10.33 10.46
CA GLU A 88 3.19 10.09 9.75
C GLU A 88 2.51 8.86 10.39
N LEU A 89 1.35 9.06 11.03
CA LEU A 89 0.56 7.99 11.64
C LEU A 89 -0.70 7.75 10.82
N THR A 90 -0.68 6.68 10.01
CA THR A 90 -1.79 6.32 9.13
C THR A 90 -2.64 5.20 9.72
N LEU A 91 -3.96 5.34 9.59
CA LEU A 91 -4.95 4.30 9.88
C LEU A 91 -5.77 4.02 8.63
N GLU A 92 -5.81 2.77 8.17
CA GLU A 92 -6.77 2.33 7.16
C GLU A 92 -8.15 2.16 7.80
N ALA A 93 -9.17 2.66 7.10
CA ALA A 93 -10.55 2.61 7.55
C ALA A 93 -11.52 2.36 6.39
N ASP A 94 -12.55 1.55 6.66
CA ASP A 94 -13.71 1.45 5.79
C ASP A 94 -14.76 2.51 6.18
N PRO A 95 -15.44 3.15 5.21
CA PRO A 95 -16.37 4.26 5.46
C PRO A 95 -17.42 3.98 6.53
N GLU A 96 -18.01 2.77 6.52
CA GLU A 96 -19.04 2.36 7.47
C GLU A 96 -18.54 2.16 8.90
N THR A 97 -17.23 2.08 9.10
CA THR A 97 -16.64 1.91 10.45
C THR A 97 -16.43 3.22 11.19
N ILE A 98 -16.57 4.35 10.49
CA ILE A 98 -16.25 5.68 11.02
C ILE A 98 -17.45 6.26 11.77
N THR A 99 -17.23 6.57 13.05
CA THR A 99 -18.17 7.33 13.88
C THR A 99 -17.47 8.55 14.48
N PRO A 100 -18.22 9.59 14.90
CA PRO A 100 -17.61 10.76 15.56
C PRO A 100 -16.76 10.40 16.77
N GLU A 101 -17.18 9.41 17.57
CA GLU A 101 -16.49 8.97 18.79
C GLU A 101 -15.17 8.29 18.44
N LYS A 102 -15.18 7.37 17.44
CA LYS A 102 -13.95 6.71 16.95
C LYS A 102 -12.98 7.72 16.37
N ALA A 103 -13.45 8.60 15.48
CA ALA A 103 -12.60 9.62 14.86
C ALA A 103 -11.92 10.52 15.89
N LYS A 104 -12.66 10.99 16.91
CA LYS A 104 -12.08 11.76 18.02
C LYS A 104 -11.04 10.96 18.80
N SER A 105 -11.32 9.68 19.06
CA SER A 105 -10.38 8.81 19.78
C SER A 105 -9.10 8.57 18.98
N TRP A 106 -9.20 8.36 17.65
CA TRP A 106 -8.04 8.19 16.78
C TRP A 106 -7.18 9.46 16.73
N LEU A 107 -7.81 10.64 16.57
CA LEU A 107 -7.08 11.90 16.59
C LEU A 107 -6.38 12.13 17.92
N ALA A 108 -7.07 11.87 19.04
CA ALA A 108 -6.51 11.97 20.39
C ALA A 108 -5.35 10.97 20.62
N ALA A 109 -5.41 9.78 20.03
CA ALA A 109 -4.32 8.81 20.05
C ALA A 109 -3.12 9.25 19.20
N GLY A 110 -3.28 10.26 18.33
CA GLY A 110 -2.22 10.86 17.51
C GLY A 110 -2.21 10.42 16.07
N PHE A 111 -3.21 9.64 15.59
CA PHE A 111 -3.36 9.43 14.16
C PHE A 111 -3.55 10.77 13.45
N ASN A 112 -2.77 11.01 12.39
CA ASN A 112 -2.79 12.27 11.62
C ASN A 112 -3.08 12.06 10.13
N ARG A 113 -3.25 10.79 9.70
CA ARG A 113 -3.64 10.43 8.34
C ARG A 113 -4.63 9.26 8.37
N ILE A 114 -5.72 9.37 7.61
CA ILE A 114 -6.68 8.27 7.39
C ILE A 114 -6.62 7.84 5.93
N SER A 115 -6.47 6.53 5.65
CA SER A 115 -6.65 5.96 4.31
C SER A 115 -8.03 5.32 4.25
N LEU A 116 -8.90 5.88 3.42
CA LEU A 116 -10.30 5.49 3.33
C LEU A 116 -10.53 4.57 2.12
N GLY A 117 -10.91 3.34 2.37
CA GLY A 117 -11.20 2.34 1.34
C GLY A 117 -12.54 2.61 0.63
N VAL A 118 -12.57 3.58 -0.26
CA VAL A 118 -13.76 4.01 -1.00
C VAL A 118 -14.14 3.02 -2.10
N GLN A 119 -13.17 2.62 -2.88
CA GLN A 119 -13.20 1.70 -4.02
C GLN A 119 -14.02 2.18 -5.22
N SER A 120 -15.24 2.68 -5.02
CA SER A 120 -16.14 3.28 -6.02
C SER A 120 -17.17 4.18 -5.36
N PHE A 121 -17.75 5.12 -6.13
CA PHE A 121 -18.94 5.89 -5.73
C PHE A 121 -20.21 5.32 -6.35
N ASN A 122 -20.15 4.15 -6.99
CA ASN A 122 -21.31 3.47 -7.57
C ASN A 122 -21.73 2.28 -6.69
N ASP A 123 -22.96 2.33 -6.14
CA ASP A 123 -23.46 1.30 -5.22
C ASP A 123 -23.58 -0.09 -5.86
N ARG A 124 -23.77 -0.20 -7.18
CA ARG A 124 -23.80 -1.49 -7.87
C ARG A 124 -22.42 -2.14 -7.91
N GLU A 125 -21.38 -1.36 -8.18
CA GLU A 125 -19.97 -1.83 -8.18
C GLU A 125 -19.55 -2.25 -6.77
N LEU A 126 -19.89 -1.45 -5.74
CA LEU A 126 -19.65 -1.78 -4.34
C LEU A 126 -20.33 -3.08 -3.93
N GLN A 127 -21.60 -3.27 -4.32
CA GLN A 127 -22.35 -4.50 -4.01
C GLN A 127 -21.77 -5.73 -4.72
N ALA A 128 -21.41 -5.60 -6.00
CA ALA A 128 -20.84 -6.69 -6.79
C ALA A 128 -19.52 -7.22 -6.21
N THR A 129 -18.78 -6.33 -5.54
CA THR A 129 -17.49 -6.66 -4.92
C THR A 129 -17.56 -7.00 -3.42
N GLY A 130 -18.78 -7.03 -2.85
CA GLY A 130 -18.99 -7.41 -1.45
C GLY A 130 -18.63 -6.33 -0.44
N ARG A 131 -18.57 -5.05 -0.86
CA ARG A 131 -18.37 -3.94 0.07
C ARG A 131 -19.62 -3.68 0.91
N MET A 132 -19.42 -3.38 2.18
CA MET A 132 -20.50 -3.14 3.14
C MET A 132 -21.05 -1.72 3.02
N HIS A 133 -20.19 -0.74 2.81
CA HIS A 133 -20.57 0.66 2.66
C HIS A 133 -21.27 0.95 1.32
N ARG A 134 -21.87 2.10 1.24
CA ARG A 134 -22.51 2.70 0.07
C ARG A 134 -21.96 4.11 -0.15
N ARG A 135 -22.26 4.68 -1.31
CA ARG A 135 -21.89 6.07 -1.67
C ARG A 135 -22.17 7.08 -0.54
N ALA A 136 -23.35 7.00 0.08
CA ALA A 136 -23.73 7.91 1.17
C ALA A 136 -22.83 7.77 2.42
N ASP A 137 -22.29 6.59 2.66
CA ASP A 137 -21.37 6.34 3.79
C ASP A 137 -20.03 7.04 3.59
N ILE A 138 -19.55 7.15 2.34
CA ILE A 138 -18.29 7.82 1.99
C ILE A 138 -18.35 9.31 2.33
N SER A 139 -19.43 10.00 1.90
CA SER A 139 -19.63 11.42 2.20
C SER A 139 -19.73 11.65 3.71
N ARG A 140 -20.54 10.85 4.41
CA ARG A 140 -20.70 10.93 5.86
C ARG A 140 -19.39 10.69 6.62
N ALA A 141 -18.61 9.69 6.19
CA ALA A 141 -17.32 9.38 6.78
C ALA A 141 -16.34 10.56 6.61
N THR A 142 -16.25 11.11 5.41
CA THR A 142 -15.39 12.26 5.10
C THR A 142 -15.79 13.50 5.91
N GLU A 143 -17.07 13.82 5.97
CA GLU A 143 -17.59 14.93 6.78
C GLU A 143 -17.26 14.72 8.27
N THR A 144 -17.42 13.49 8.78
CA THR A 144 -17.09 13.15 10.17
C THR A 144 -15.60 13.34 10.47
N LEU A 145 -14.73 12.88 9.60
CA LEU A 145 -13.28 13.05 9.75
C LEU A 145 -12.88 14.53 9.71
N ARG A 146 -13.40 15.30 8.76
CA ARG A 146 -13.15 16.75 8.65
C ARG A 146 -13.66 17.51 9.88
N ALA A 147 -14.89 17.24 10.32
CA ALA A 147 -15.46 17.87 11.51
C ALA A 147 -14.68 17.52 12.80
N THR A 148 -13.99 16.38 12.82
CA THR A 148 -13.13 15.97 13.94
C THR A 148 -11.76 16.67 13.92
N GLY A 149 -11.30 17.14 12.75
CA GLY A 149 -10.03 17.85 12.59
C GLY A 149 -8.97 17.10 11.77
N PHE A 150 -9.32 15.99 11.10
CA PHE A 150 -8.41 15.35 10.15
C PHE A 150 -8.24 16.22 8.90
N ASP A 151 -7.00 16.61 8.59
CA ASP A 151 -6.60 17.40 7.43
C ASP A 151 -5.73 16.62 6.43
N ASN A 152 -5.59 15.31 6.62
CA ASN A 152 -4.86 14.41 5.73
C ASN A 152 -5.67 13.11 5.53
N ILE A 153 -6.53 13.12 4.51
CA ILE A 153 -7.37 11.98 4.13
C ILE A 153 -6.89 11.47 2.79
N SER A 154 -6.58 10.18 2.73
CA SER A 154 -6.36 9.42 1.50
C SER A 154 -7.67 8.72 1.12
N MET A 155 -7.96 8.67 -0.17
CA MET A 155 -9.08 7.89 -0.70
C MET A 155 -8.58 6.92 -1.75
N ASP A 156 -8.93 5.64 -1.55
CA ASP A 156 -8.51 4.56 -2.44
C ASP A 156 -9.70 4.17 -3.32
N ILE A 157 -9.51 4.18 -4.65
CA ILE A 157 -10.51 3.73 -5.63
C ILE A 157 -9.91 2.69 -6.57
N ILE A 158 -10.76 1.88 -7.20
CA ILE A 158 -10.33 0.76 -8.06
C ILE A 158 -10.91 0.92 -9.47
N ILE A 159 -10.04 0.81 -10.46
CA ILE A 159 -10.38 0.64 -11.88
C ILE A 159 -10.61 -0.85 -12.15
N GLY A 160 -11.61 -1.16 -12.95
CA GLY A 160 -11.85 -2.55 -13.39
C GLY A 160 -12.85 -3.31 -12.52
N LEU A 161 -13.56 -2.65 -11.60
CA LEU A 161 -14.60 -3.32 -10.83
C LEU A 161 -15.72 -3.85 -11.74
N PRO A 162 -16.35 -5.01 -11.40
CA PRO A 162 -17.49 -5.51 -12.15
C PRO A 162 -18.60 -4.47 -12.29
N HIS A 163 -19.17 -4.36 -13.49
CA HIS A 163 -20.19 -3.38 -13.90
C HIS A 163 -19.70 -1.94 -14.03
N GLN A 164 -18.43 -1.65 -13.84
CA GLN A 164 -17.89 -0.30 -14.05
C GLN A 164 -17.97 0.07 -15.52
N THR A 165 -18.52 1.27 -15.79
CA THR A 165 -18.63 1.86 -17.11
C THR A 165 -17.88 3.18 -17.16
N ARG A 166 -17.68 3.74 -18.35
CA ARG A 166 -17.08 5.08 -18.49
C ARG A 166 -17.83 6.13 -17.66
N GLU A 167 -19.16 6.13 -17.74
CA GLU A 167 -20.00 7.10 -17.04
C GLU A 167 -19.88 6.94 -15.51
N SER A 168 -19.90 5.71 -14.99
CA SER A 168 -19.76 5.47 -13.54
C SER A 168 -18.36 5.77 -13.04
N TRP A 169 -17.34 5.55 -13.86
CA TRP A 169 -15.97 5.92 -13.56
C TRP A 169 -15.79 7.44 -13.51
N GLU A 170 -16.24 8.17 -14.54
CA GLU A 170 -16.21 9.64 -14.56
C GLU A 170 -16.97 10.24 -13.39
N GLN A 171 -18.13 9.69 -13.05
CA GLN A 171 -18.89 10.09 -11.87
C GLN A 171 -18.07 9.86 -10.60
N SER A 172 -17.43 8.69 -10.45
CA SER A 172 -16.62 8.37 -9.27
C SER A 172 -15.44 9.32 -9.12
N VAL A 173 -14.74 9.66 -10.19
CA VAL A 173 -13.63 10.62 -10.17
C VAL A 173 -14.12 12.03 -9.80
N ASN A 174 -15.25 12.46 -10.36
CA ASN A 174 -15.83 13.78 -10.05
C ASN A 174 -16.25 13.89 -8.57
N GLU A 175 -16.87 12.85 -8.02
CA GLU A 175 -17.28 12.83 -6.60
C GLU A 175 -16.06 12.78 -5.67
N LEU A 176 -15.04 11.99 -6.02
CA LEU A 176 -13.76 11.95 -5.32
C LEU A 176 -13.14 13.36 -5.24
N LEU A 177 -13.05 14.06 -6.37
CA LEU A 177 -12.51 15.42 -6.45
C LEU A 177 -13.35 16.43 -5.67
N ALA A 178 -14.68 16.27 -5.65
CA ALA A 178 -15.58 17.14 -4.87
C ALA A 178 -15.34 17.03 -3.35
N LEU A 179 -14.92 15.85 -2.85
CA LEU A 179 -14.56 15.63 -1.45
C LEU A 179 -13.14 16.16 -1.09
N ARG A 180 -12.34 16.52 -2.09
CA ARG A 180 -11.00 17.15 -1.95
C ARG A 180 -10.09 16.42 -0.96
N PRO A 181 -9.82 15.11 -1.14
CA PRO A 181 -8.84 14.41 -0.32
C PRO A 181 -7.43 14.98 -0.55
N GLU A 182 -6.53 14.86 0.41
CA GLU A 182 -5.13 15.28 0.26
C GLU A 182 -4.30 14.28 -0.53
N HIS A 183 -4.76 13.04 -0.60
CA HIS A 183 -4.09 11.95 -1.29
C HIS A 183 -5.12 11.04 -1.95
N ILE A 184 -4.76 10.46 -3.09
CA ILE A 184 -5.62 9.57 -3.87
C ILE A 184 -4.79 8.37 -4.29
N SER A 185 -5.34 7.17 -4.08
CA SER A 185 -4.80 5.93 -4.64
C SER A 185 -5.77 5.38 -5.68
N ILE A 186 -5.28 5.08 -6.86
CA ILE A 186 -6.06 4.43 -7.93
C ILE A 186 -5.37 3.13 -8.29
N TYR A 187 -6.00 2.02 -7.93
CA TYR A 187 -5.51 0.69 -8.24
C TYR A 187 -6.24 0.11 -9.45
N MET A 188 -5.54 -0.61 -10.30
CA MET A 188 -6.18 -1.46 -11.30
C MET A 188 -6.53 -2.80 -10.65
N LEU A 189 -7.71 -3.34 -10.95
CA LEU A 189 -8.16 -4.63 -10.43
C LEU A 189 -7.21 -5.73 -10.91
N GLU A 190 -6.55 -6.39 -9.96
CA GLU A 190 -5.75 -7.59 -10.25
C GLU A 190 -6.64 -8.82 -10.28
N VAL A 191 -6.59 -9.55 -11.41
CA VAL A 191 -7.30 -10.81 -11.60
C VAL A 191 -6.31 -11.94 -11.38
N ASP A 192 -6.26 -12.45 -10.15
CA ASP A 192 -5.36 -13.53 -9.74
C ASP A 192 -6.08 -14.67 -9.01
N GLU A 193 -5.41 -15.81 -8.85
CA GLU A 193 -5.94 -16.99 -8.15
C GLU A 193 -6.07 -16.80 -6.63
N GLY A 194 -5.55 -15.73 -6.05
CA GLY A 194 -5.64 -15.42 -4.62
C GLY A 194 -7.04 -14.95 -4.21
N SER A 195 -7.80 -14.37 -5.14
CA SER A 195 -9.13 -13.83 -4.90
C SER A 195 -10.26 -14.74 -5.40
N HIS A 196 -11.47 -14.55 -4.86
CA HIS A 196 -12.65 -15.26 -5.36
C HIS A 196 -13.05 -14.83 -6.76
N LEU A 197 -13.02 -13.51 -7.02
CA LEU A 197 -13.34 -12.94 -8.32
C LEU A 197 -12.31 -13.34 -9.37
N GLY A 198 -11.03 -13.30 -9.02
CA GLY A 198 -9.96 -13.68 -9.92
C GLY A 198 -10.02 -15.15 -10.33
N LYS A 199 -10.21 -16.08 -9.36
CA LYS A 199 -10.43 -17.51 -9.66
C LYS A 199 -11.59 -17.73 -10.62
N GLU A 200 -12.70 -17.07 -10.37
CA GLU A 200 -13.89 -17.23 -11.20
C GLU A 200 -13.68 -16.66 -12.60
N SER A 201 -13.04 -15.51 -12.71
CA SER A 201 -12.72 -14.88 -14.01
C SER A 201 -11.76 -15.73 -14.84
N LEU A 202 -10.69 -16.23 -14.23
CA LEU A 202 -9.70 -17.09 -14.91
C LEU A 202 -10.30 -18.43 -15.37
N ALA A 203 -11.29 -18.94 -14.62
CA ALA A 203 -12.01 -20.17 -15.00
C ALA A 203 -13.14 -19.93 -16.02
N GLY A 204 -13.38 -18.70 -16.47
CA GLY A 204 -14.49 -18.35 -17.37
C GLY A 204 -15.87 -18.51 -16.72
N GLY A 205 -15.95 -18.45 -15.39
CA GLY A 205 -17.19 -18.59 -14.64
C GLY A 205 -18.03 -17.32 -14.60
N THR A 206 -19.20 -17.40 -13.98
CA THR A 206 -20.19 -16.29 -13.94
C THR A 206 -20.45 -15.73 -12.55
N ARG A 207 -19.89 -16.35 -11.51
CA ARG A 207 -20.06 -15.89 -10.13
C ARG A 207 -19.33 -14.58 -9.88
N TYR A 208 -19.71 -13.88 -8.82
CA TYR A 208 -19.11 -12.61 -8.40
C TYR A 208 -19.11 -11.52 -9.48
N SER A 209 -20.03 -11.64 -10.45
CA SER A 209 -20.10 -10.74 -11.63
C SER A 209 -18.83 -10.72 -12.48
N ALA A 210 -18.04 -11.81 -12.50
CA ALA A 210 -16.79 -11.89 -13.26
C ALA A 210 -16.91 -11.52 -14.75
N PRO A 211 -17.98 -11.89 -15.50
CA PRO A 211 -18.14 -11.47 -16.89
C PRO A 211 -18.40 -9.96 -17.08
N ALA A 212 -18.66 -9.24 -15.99
CA ALA A 212 -18.93 -7.81 -16.03
C ALA A 212 -17.69 -6.95 -15.71
N ILE A 213 -16.50 -7.56 -15.63
CA ILE A 213 -15.22 -6.86 -15.54
C ILE A 213 -14.98 -6.16 -16.89
N PRO A 214 -14.68 -4.85 -16.92
CA PRO A 214 -14.37 -4.15 -18.16
C PRO A 214 -13.06 -4.67 -18.79
N PRO A 215 -12.95 -4.70 -20.13
CA PRO A 215 -11.72 -5.09 -20.82
C PRO A 215 -10.51 -4.23 -20.44
N ASP A 216 -9.30 -4.77 -20.57
CA ASP A 216 -8.04 -4.11 -20.21
C ASP A 216 -7.84 -2.77 -20.94
N ASP A 217 -8.17 -2.68 -22.24
CA ASP A 217 -8.11 -1.42 -22.98
C ASP A 217 -9.01 -0.34 -22.36
N THR A 218 -10.20 -0.72 -21.92
CA THR A 218 -11.13 0.18 -21.23
C THR A 218 -10.58 0.62 -19.86
N GLN A 219 -9.94 -0.30 -19.14
CA GLN A 219 -9.29 0.03 -17.86
C GLN A 219 -8.12 1.01 -18.07
N ALA A 220 -7.32 0.82 -19.12
CA ALA A 220 -6.26 1.73 -19.49
C ALA A 220 -6.80 3.14 -19.82
N GLU A 221 -7.91 3.24 -20.59
CA GLU A 221 -8.57 4.51 -20.85
C GLU A 221 -9.07 5.20 -19.57
N PHE A 222 -9.57 4.43 -18.58
CA PHE A 222 -10.01 4.99 -17.30
C PHE A 222 -8.82 5.55 -16.52
N TYR A 223 -7.69 4.85 -16.52
CA TYR A 223 -6.47 5.31 -15.88
C TYR A 223 -5.96 6.61 -16.51
N ASP A 224 -5.88 6.70 -17.83
CA ASP A 224 -5.42 7.89 -18.56
C ASP A 224 -6.34 9.10 -18.31
N SER A 225 -7.66 8.84 -18.25
CA SER A 225 -8.63 9.88 -17.94
C SER A 225 -8.44 10.41 -16.51
N ALA A 226 -8.19 9.52 -15.54
CA ALA A 226 -7.90 9.91 -14.16
C ALA A 226 -6.60 10.72 -14.07
N CYS A 227 -5.52 10.29 -14.71
CA CYS A 227 -4.26 11.05 -14.77
C CYS A 227 -4.50 12.49 -15.21
N THR A 228 -5.30 12.68 -16.27
CA THR A 228 -5.62 14.00 -16.81
C THR A 228 -6.47 14.84 -15.85
N CYS A 229 -7.51 14.24 -15.27
CA CYS A 229 -8.42 14.92 -14.33
C CYS A 229 -7.69 15.34 -13.05
N LEU A 230 -6.90 14.44 -12.46
CA LEU A 230 -6.17 14.70 -11.23
C LEU A 230 -5.08 15.74 -11.41
N ALA A 231 -4.33 15.70 -12.52
CA ALA A 231 -3.34 16.72 -12.85
C ALA A 231 -4.00 18.11 -12.98
N THR A 232 -5.17 18.18 -13.65
CA THR A 232 -5.94 19.44 -13.79
C THR A 232 -6.44 19.96 -12.44
N ALA A 233 -6.75 19.05 -11.50
CA ALA A 233 -7.18 19.38 -10.15
C ALA A 233 -6.01 19.72 -9.20
N GLY A 234 -4.75 19.69 -9.70
CA GLY A 234 -3.55 20.10 -8.96
C GLY A 234 -2.92 19.02 -8.10
N TYR A 235 -3.26 17.74 -8.35
CA TYR A 235 -2.58 16.62 -7.72
C TYR A 235 -1.29 16.28 -8.46
N ASP A 236 -0.25 16.04 -7.70
CA ASP A 236 1.03 15.54 -8.16
C ASP A 236 0.99 14.02 -8.26
N HIS A 237 1.18 13.47 -9.45
CA HIS A 237 1.30 12.04 -9.71
C HIS A 237 2.73 11.61 -9.35
N TYR A 238 2.95 10.98 -8.21
CA TYR A 238 4.29 10.75 -7.71
C TYR A 238 4.79 9.30 -7.83
N GLU A 239 3.88 8.34 -7.98
CA GLU A 239 4.19 6.95 -8.34
C GLU A 239 2.98 6.31 -9.04
N ILE A 240 3.12 5.12 -9.59
CA ILE A 240 2.17 4.50 -10.55
C ILE A 240 0.71 4.59 -10.11
N SER A 241 0.43 4.34 -8.82
CA SER A 241 -0.94 4.25 -8.30
C SER A 241 -1.36 5.43 -7.42
N ASN A 242 -0.47 6.39 -7.14
CA ASN A 242 -0.75 7.40 -6.11
C ASN A 242 -0.52 8.84 -6.57
N TRP A 243 -1.48 9.68 -6.20
CA TRP A 243 -1.49 11.13 -6.42
C TRP A 243 -1.66 11.86 -5.09
N ALA A 244 -1.06 13.03 -4.94
CA ALA A 244 -1.15 13.81 -3.73
C ALA A 244 -1.15 15.32 -4.00
N LEU A 245 -1.79 16.08 -3.14
CA LEU A 245 -1.56 17.51 -3.09
C LEU A 245 -0.12 17.82 -2.60
N PRO A 246 0.45 18.98 -2.90
CA PRO A 246 1.81 19.33 -2.48
C PRO A 246 2.04 19.10 -0.98
N GLY A 247 3.10 18.33 -0.65
CA GLY A 247 3.46 17.98 0.71
C GLY A 247 2.62 16.87 1.36
N ARG A 248 1.74 16.18 0.61
CA ARG A 248 0.83 15.13 1.11
C ARG A 248 1.11 13.74 0.52
N ARG A 249 2.25 13.52 -0.15
CA ARG A 249 2.70 12.19 -0.58
C ARG A 249 2.79 11.26 0.64
N SER A 250 2.39 10.00 0.52
CA SER A 250 2.53 9.00 1.61
C SER A 250 4.01 8.72 1.87
N ARG A 251 4.50 9.15 3.02
CA ARG A 251 5.89 8.93 3.43
C ARG A 251 6.16 7.45 3.65
N HIS A 252 5.17 6.71 4.15
CA HIS A 252 5.30 5.27 4.40
C HIS A 252 5.42 4.49 3.09
N ASN A 253 4.55 4.75 2.09
CA ASN A 253 4.62 4.06 0.80
C ASN A 253 5.93 4.35 0.07
N LEU A 254 6.43 5.58 0.14
CA LEU A 254 7.71 5.95 -0.47
C LEU A 254 8.89 5.15 0.09
N LYS A 255 8.84 4.67 1.35
CA LYS A 255 9.90 3.82 1.90
C LYS A 255 10.05 2.51 1.13
N TYR A 256 8.95 1.90 0.74
CA TYR A 256 9.00 0.68 -0.07
C TYR A 256 9.65 0.91 -1.42
N TRP A 257 9.24 1.97 -2.12
CA TRP A 257 9.80 2.32 -3.43
C TRP A 257 11.27 2.73 -3.40
N ARG A 258 11.75 3.22 -2.25
CA ARG A 258 13.15 3.64 -2.03
C ARG A 258 14.00 2.58 -1.36
N ARG A 259 13.49 1.38 -1.18
CA ARG A 259 14.16 0.30 -0.43
C ARG A 259 14.64 0.74 0.96
N GLU A 260 13.93 1.64 1.61
CA GLU A 260 14.24 2.05 2.98
C GLU A 260 13.81 0.95 3.97
N PRO A 261 14.49 0.82 5.14
CA PRO A 261 14.12 -0.16 6.14
C PRO A 261 12.71 0.05 6.69
N TYR A 262 12.01 -1.06 6.90
CA TYR A 262 10.71 -1.09 7.57
C TYR A 262 10.57 -2.34 8.43
N LEU A 263 9.81 -2.21 9.50
CA LEU A 263 9.49 -3.28 10.45
C LEU A 263 7.98 -3.55 10.38
N GLY A 264 7.62 -4.76 9.97
CA GLY A 264 6.26 -5.25 10.04
C GLY A 264 6.01 -6.02 11.34
N LEU A 265 4.91 -5.70 12.00
CA LEU A 265 4.47 -6.30 13.25
C LEU A 265 3.04 -6.82 13.08
N GLY A 266 2.76 -7.98 13.68
CA GLY A 266 1.49 -8.67 13.50
C GLY A 266 1.56 -9.82 12.50
N ALA A 267 0.48 -10.60 12.43
CA ALA A 267 0.40 -11.81 11.59
C ALA A 267 0.50 -11.48 10.11
N GLY A 268 1.42 -12.13 9.39
CA GLY A 268 1.66 -11.93 7.97
C GLY A 268 2.39 -10.63 7.61
N ALA A 269 2.82 -9.84 8.59
CA ALA A 269 3.56 -8.61 8.32
C ALA A 269 4.96 -8.92 7.79
N HIS A 270 5.37 -8.20 6.74
CA HIS A 270 6.71 -8.27 6.16
C HIS A 270 7.63 -7.20 6.74
N SER A 271 8.91 -7.49 6.80
CA SER A 271 9.96 -6.59 7.28
C SER A 271 11.17 -6.59 6.34
N PHE A 272 11.93 -5.49 6.38
CA PHE A 272 13.18 -5.34 5.66
C PHE A 272 14.13 -4.42 6.46
N ASP A 273 15.31 -4.89 6.78
CA ASP A 273 16.33 -4.14 7.54
C ASP A 273 17.40 -3.45 6.65
N GLY A 274 17.21 -3.50 5.33
CA GLY A 274 18.17 -3.04 4.34
C GLY A 274 19.03 -4.17 3.73
N LYS A 275 19.03 -5.36 4.35
CA LYS A 275 19.84 -6.53 3.94
C LYS A 275 19.07 -7.85 3.93
N THR A 276 18.09 -7.98 4.80
CA THR A 276 17.34 -9.22 5.01
C THR A 276 15.85 -8.91 5.00
N ARG A 277 15.07 -9.76 4.35
CA ARG A 277 13.62 -9.78 4.44
C ARG A 277 13.15 -10.92 5.31
N TRP A 278 12.06 -10.69 6.02
CA TRP A 278 11.32 -11.75 6.72
C TRP A 278 9.84 -11.42 6.78
N ALA A 279 9.04 -12.44 7.01
CA ALA A 279 7.62 -12.27 7.29
C ALA A 279 7.27 -12.96 8.60
N ASN A 280 6.23 -12.48 9.27
CA ASN A 280 5.61 -13.19 10.37
C ASN A 280 4.66 -14.27 9.86
N VAL A 281 4.38 -15.28 10.68
CA VAL A 281 3.37 -16.31 10.37
C VAL A 281 2.04 -15.67 9.98
N HIS A 282 1.41 -16.18 8.92
CA HIS A 282 0.18 -15.60 8.38
C HIS A 282 -1.06 -15.86 9.25
N ASP A 283 -1.15 -17.05 9.87
CA ASP A 283 -2.30 -17.41 10.72
C ASP A 283 -2.31 -16.59 12.01
N SER A 284 -3.35 -15.78 12.20
CA SER A 284 -3.46 -14.89 13.37
C SER A 284 -3.59 -15.61 14.70
N ALA A 285 -4.16 -16.83 14.73
CA ALA A 285 -4.25 -17.61 15.97
C ALA A 285 -2.89 -18.24 16.31
N LYS A 286 -2.17 -18.76 15.31
CA LYS A 286 -0.80 -19.26 15.48
C LYS A 286 0.13 -18.12 15.94
N TYR A 287 0.01 -16.93 15.33
CA TYR A 287 0.77 -15.76 15.72
C TYR A 287 0.58 -15.43 17.22
N VAL A 288 -0.67 -15.32 17.66
CA VAL A 288 -0.98 -15.04 19.08
C VAL A 288 -0.38 -16.11 20.00
N ALA A 289 -0.57 -17.39 19.67
CA ALA A 289 -0.06 -18.50 20.48
C ALA A 289 1.48 -18.50 20.57
N MET A 290 2.19 -18.20 19.48
CA MET A 290 3.66 -18.11 19.48
C MET A 290 4.13 -16.95 20.38
N ILE A 291 3.55 -15.77 20.25
CA ILE A 291 3.88 -14.62 21.08
C ILE A 291 3.60 -14.89 22.58
N GLU A 292 2.50 -15.56 22.91
CA GLU A 292 2.17 -15.94 24.30
C GLU A 292 3.18 -16.92 24.92
N GLN A 293 3.78 -17.75 24.09
CA GLN A 293 4.84 -18.71 24.48
C GLN A 293 6.25 -18.06 24.46
N GLY A 294 6.39 -16.79 24.12
CA GLY A 294 7.69 -16.12 23.96
C GLY A 294 8.47 -16.58 22.73
N ILE A 295 7.78 -17.17 21.73
CA ILE A 295 8.39 -17.63 20.49
C ILE A 295 8.27 -16.50 19.44
N THR A 296 9.38 -16.22 18.76
CA THR A 296 9.41 -15.27 17.65
C THR A 296 8.51 -15.74 16.50
N PRO A 297 7.59 -14.90 15.97
CA PRO A 297 6.67 -15.33 14.92
C PRO A 297 7.29 -15.27 13.51
N ARG A 298 8.58 -15.02 13.38
CA ARG A 298 9.27 -14.82 12.10
C ARG A 298 9.39 -16.12 11.32
N GLU A 299 9.04 -16.04 10.05
CA GLU A 299 9.26 -17.07 9.02
C GLU A 299 9.89 -16.42 7.77
N GLN A 300 10.26 -17.23 6.78
CA GLN A 300 10.73 -16.76 5.46
C GLN A 300 11.87 -15.73 5.57
N ILE A 301 12.92 -16.07 6.32
CA ILE A 301 14.08 -15.17 6.47
C ILE A 301 14.98 -15.32 5.25
N GLU A 302 15.07 -14.26 4.44
CA GLU A 302 15.79 -14.26 3.17
C GLU A 302 16.81 -13.11 3.11
N PRO A 303 18.12 -13.41 3.12
CA PRO A 303 19.13 -12.41 2.84
C PRO A 303 19.01 -11.91 1.39
N VAL A 304 19.07 -10.60 1.21
CA VAL A 304 19.05 -9.96 -0.12
C VAL A 304 20.49 -9.85 -0.62
N THR A 305 20.79 -10.50 -1.74
CA THR A 305 22.12 -10.41 -2.36
C THR A 305 22.37 -9.02 -2.96
N PRO A 306 23.62 -8.59 -3.17
CA PRO A 306 23.91 -7.34 -3.85
C PRO A 306 23.30 -7.23 -5.26
N GLU A 307 23.19 -8.33 -5.99
CA GLU A 307 22.57 -8.40 -7.30
C GLU A 307 21.05 -8.16 -7.21
N GLN A 308 20.37 -8.87 -6.30
CA GLN A 308 18.95 -8.63 -6.02
C GLN A 308 18.69 -7.20 -5.54
N ALA A 309 19.55 -6.68 -4.67
CA ALA A 309 19.45 -5.30 -4.19
C ALA A 309 19.55 -4.28 -5.33
N LEU A 310 20.45 -4.52 -6.30
CA LEU A 310 20.57 -3.71 -7.51
C LEU A 310 19.31 -3.80 -8.37
N GLU A 311 18.80 -5.00 -8.63
CA GLU A 311 17.56 -5.18 -9.42
C GLU A 311 16.38 -4.45 -8.78
N GLU A 312 16.26 -4.49 -7.47
CA GLU A 312 15.23 -3.80 -6.71
C GLU A 312 15.35 -2.26 -6.80
N GLU A 313 16.57 -1.69 -6.87
CA GLU A 313 16.74 -0.25 -7.11
C GLU A 313 16.05 0.20 -8.41
N PHE A 314 16.13 -0.63 -9.45
CA PHE A 314 15.43 -0.36 -10.71
C PHE A 314 13.94 -0.70 -10.63
N PHE A 315 13.59 -1.90 -10.17
CA PHE A 315 12.21 -2.37 -10.15
C PHE A 315 11.30 -1.55 -9.25
N LEU A 316 11.75 -1.19 -8.05
CA LEU A 316 10.99 -0.38 -7.10
C LEU A 316 11.13 1.11 -7.39
N GLY A 317 12.35 1.56 -7.68
CA GLY A 317 12.66 2.97 -7.88
C GLY A 317 11.98 3.58 -9.10
N LEU A 318 11.90 2.83 -10.21
CA LEU A 318 11.23 3.29 -11.43
C LEU A 318 9.69 3.34 -11.32
N ARG A 319 9.09 2.80 -10.25
CA ARG A 319 7.67 3.03 -9.97
C ARG A 319 7.39 4.48 -9.57
N GLN A 320 8.38 5.20 -9.07
CA GLN A 320 8.27 6.63 -8.79
C GLN A 320 8.43 7.44 -10.08
N LEU A 321 7.53 8.40 -10.33
CA LEU A 321 7.59 9.25 -11.52
C LEU A 321 8.76 10.25 -11.47
N ASP A 322 9.29 10.52 -10.27
CA ASP A 322 10.54 11.27 -10.12
C ASP A 322 11.75 10.48 -10.66
N GLY A 323 11.61 9.15 -10.85
CA GLY A 323 12.63 8.26 -11.38
C GLY A 323 13.80 8.02 -10.43
N ILE A 324 14.86 7.37 -10.97
CA ILE A 324 16.07 6.97 -10.25
C ILE A 324 17.30 7.75 -10.73
N ASP A 325 18.31 7.85 -9.87
CA ASP A 325 19.61 8.45 -10.17
C ASP A 325 20.63 7.35 -10.51
N LEU A 326 20.96 7.22 -11.79
CA LEU A 326 21.87 6.20 -12.31
C LEU A 326 23.29 6.36 -11.76
N ALA A 327 23.80 7.61 -11.61
CA ALA A 327 25.13 7.85 -11.09
C ALA A 327 25.23 7.46 -9.60
N ARG A 328 24.15 7.66 -8.82
CA ARG A 328 24.07 7.16 -7.44
C ARG A 328 24.15 5.63 -7.42
N ILE A 329 23.31 4.97 -8.21
CA ILE A 329 23.26 3.50 -8.26
C ILE A 329 24.61 2.94 -8.71
N GLU A 330 25.21 3.46 -9.76
CA GLU A 330 26.52 3.04 -10.22
C GLU A 330 27.57 3.16 -9.11
N ARG A 331 27.65 4.29 -8.43
CA ARG A 331 28.60 4.51 -7.33
C ARG A 331 28.38 3.54 -6.17
N ASP A 332 27.12 3.28 -5.79
CA ASP A 332 26.77 2.45 -4.64
C ASP A 332 27.06 0.96 -4.91
N TYR A 333 26.94 0.52 -6.18
CA TYR A 333 27.11 -0.89 -6.56
C TYR A 333 28.41 -1.22 -7.32
N SER A 334 29.13 -0.23 -7.88
CA SER A 334 30.38 -0.47 -8.60
C SER A 334 31.53 -0.99 -7.73
N SER A 335 31.50 -0.69 -6.44
CA SER A 335 32.50 -1.14 -5.45
C SER A 335 32.23 -2.55 -4.91
N LEU A 336 31.08 -3.14 -5.21
CA LEU A 336 30.67 -4.47 -4.75
C LEU A 336 31.20 -5.57 -5.67
N ASP A 337 32.54 -5.72 -5.74
CA ASP A 337 33.25 -6.55 -6.72
C ASP A 337 33.01 -8.07 -6.57
N ALA A 338 32.38 -8.51 -5.50
CA ALA A 338 32.44 -9.92 -5.09
C ALA A 338 31.30 -10.81 -5.62
N ASN A 339 30.17 -10.29 -6.15
CA ASN A 339 28.96 -11.11 -6.34
C ASN A 339 28.14 -10.78 -7.60
N GLY A 340 28.73 -10.48 -8.72
CA GLY A 340 27.98 -10.33 -9.98
C GLY A 340 27.26 -8.97 -10.19
N ALA A 341 27.13 -8.14 -9.15
CA ALA A 341 26.39 -6.88 -9.22
C ALA A 341 26.92 -5.93 -10.33
N ARG A 342 28.23 -5.87 -10.53
CA ARG A 342 28.83 -5.05 -11.60
C ARG A 342 28.48 -5.55 -13.00
N ALA A 343 28.53 -6.86 -13.22
CA ALA A 343 28.14 -7.46 -14.50
C ALA A 343 26.64 -7.29 -14.74
N ARG A 344 25.85 -7.43 -13.67
CA ARG A 344 24.40 -7.20 -13.71
C ARG A 344 24.06 -5.75 -14.03
N PHE A 345 24.73 -4.77 -13.40
CA PHE A 345 24.56 -3.36 -13.71
C PHE A 345 24.83 -3.06 -15.20
N ALA A 346 25.93 -3.59 -15.73
CA ALA A 346 26.25 -3.42 -17.16
C ALA A 346 25.20 -4.09 -18.09
N ALA A 347 24.58 -5.20 -17.68
CA ALA A 347 23.49 -5.81 -18.40
C ALA A 347 22.23 -4.92 -18.37
N ILE A 348 21.83 -4.44 -17.21
CA ILE A 348 20.71 -3.53 -17.04
C ILE A 348 20.92 -2.23 -17.85
N GLN A 349 22.12 -1.66 -17.85
CA GLN A 349 22.42 -0.46 -18.66
C GLN A 349 22.16 -0.69 -20.15
N ARG A 350 22.51 -1.87 -20.71
CA ARG A 350 22.21 -2.20 -22.12
C ARG A 350 20.71 -2.25 -22.38
N GLN A 351 19.93 -2.80 -21.44
CA GLN A 351 18.47 -2.81 -21.55
C GLN A 351 17.88 -1.39 -21.42
N VAL A 352 18.43 -0.56 -20.52
CA VAL A 352 18.05 0.86 -20.42
C VAL A 352 18.19 1.56 -21.77
N GLU A 353 19.34 1.41 -22.45
CA GLU A 353 19.54 2.03 -23.77
C GLU A 353 18.56 1.49 -24.83
N SER A 354 18.25 0.18 -24.81
CA SER A 354 17.26 -0.43 -25.69
C SER A 354 15.86 0.14 -25.46
N LEU A 355 15.40 0.14 -24.20
CA LEU A 355 14.06 0.62 -23.85
C LEU A 355 13.92 2.14 -24.03
N HIS A 356 14.99 2.90 -23.77
CA HIS A 356 15.03 4.33 -24.08
C HIS A 356 14.91 4.58 -25.58
N GLY A 357 15.61 3.80 -26.41
CA GLY A 357 15.48 3.87 -27.88
C GLY A 357 14.05 3.57 -28.38
N GLN A 358 13.26 2.80 -27.63
CA GLN A 358 11.86 2.50 -27.87
C GLN A 358 10.90 3.55 -27.26
N SER A 359 11.41 4.58 -26.59
CA SER A 359 10.64 5.60 -25.87
C SER A 359 9.80 5.06 -24.70
N LEU A 360 10.16 3.88 -24.16
CA LEU A 360 9.52 3.28 -23.00
C LEU A 360 10.08 3.84 -21.68
N LEU A 361 11.33 4.28 -21.73
CA LEU A 361 12.02 4.99 -20.64
C LEU A 361 12.42 6.39 -21.10
N ASP A 362 12.28 7.38 -20.22
CA ASP A 362 12.80 8.73 -20.42
C ASP A 362 14.10 8.89 -19.63
N ARG A 363 15.11 9.50 -20.26
CA ARG A 363 16.39 9.81 -19.61
C ARG A 363 16.71 11.29 -19.72
N GLU A 364 17.00 11.93 -18.60
CA GLU A 364 17.43 13.34 -18.53
C GLU A 364 18.71 13.39 -17.68
N GLY A 365 19.88 13.48 -18.34
CA GLY A 365 21.17 13.32 -17.69
C GLY A 365 21.32 11.97 -17.01
N GLU A 366 21.51 11.98 -15.69
CA GLU A 366 21.59 10.77 -14.86
C GLU A 366 20.23 10.33 -14.30
N ARG A 367 19.16 11.07 -14.54
CA ARG A 367 17.82 10.72 -14.11
C ARG A 367 17.15 9.81 -15.14
N LEU A 368 16.73 8.62 -14.71
CA LEU A 368 15.98 7.64 -15.49
C LEU A 368 14.57 7.47 -14.89
N ARG A 369 13.54 7.46 -15.73
CA ARG A 369 12.15 7.24 -15.32
C ARG A 369 11.36 6.45 -16.37
N LEU A 370 10.25 5.85 -15.96
CA LEU A 370 9.26 5.35 -16.90
C LEU A 370 8.66 6.51 -17.68
N SER A 371 8.46 6.29 -18.98
CA SER A 371 7.73 7.27 -19.79
C SER A 371 6.27 7.34 -19.32
N PRO A 372 5.74 8.54 -19.00
CA PRO A 372 4.38 8.69 -18.48
C PRO A 372 3.27 8.10 -19.40
N LYS A 373 3.57 7.90 -20.68
CA LYS A 373 2.65 7.30 -21.66
C LYS A 373 2.49 5.78 -21.50
N HIS A 374 3.34 5.14 -20.73
CA HIS A 374 3.45 3.68 -20.65
C HIS A 374 3.30 3.14 -19.22
N LEU A 375 2.70 3.91 -18.31
CA LEU A 375 2.53 3.51 -16.91
C LEU A 375 1.62 2.30 -16.75
N THR A 376 0.60 2.15 -17.60
CA THR A 376 -0.32 0.99 -17.60
C THR A 376 0.36 -0.34 -17.93
N ILE A 377 1.49 -0.31 -18.62
CA ILE A 377 2.30 -1.49 -18.96
C ILE A 377 3.64 -1.54 -18.22
N SER A 378 3.76 -0.75 -17.15
CA SER A 378 5.00 -0.61 -16.38
C SER A 378 5.59 -1.95 -15.91
N ASN A 379 4.76 -2.91 -15.47
CA ASN A 379 5.23 -4.22 -15.06
C ASN A 379 5.95 -4.98 -16.18
N SER A 380 5.44 -4.90 -17.42
CA SER A 380 6.08 -5.54 -18.59
C SER A 380 7.42 -4.87 -18.92
N ILE A 381 7.48 -3.54 -18.87
CA ILE A 381 8.71 -2.77 -19.12
C ILE A 381 9.76 -3.10 -18.04
N LEU A 382 9.37 -3.15 -16.76
CA LEU A 382 10.27 -3.46 -15.67
C LEU A 382 10.75 -4.92 -15.70
N ALA A 383 9.91 -5.86 -16.14
CA ALA A 383 10.29 -7.25 -16.35
C ALA A 383 11.32 -7.37 -17.49
N GLU A 384 11.11 -6.68 -18.62
CA GLU A 384 12.05 -6.66 -19.75
C GLU A 384 13.38 -6.02 -19.36
N LEU A 385 13.36 -4.96 -18.56
CA LEU A 385 14.56 -4.28 -18.06
C LEU A 385 15.47 -5.23 -17.28
N LEU A 386 14.88 -6.20 -16.58
CA LEU A 386 15.60 -7.13 -15.69
C LEU A 386 15.87 -8.51 -16.34
N THR A 387 15.59 -8.70 -17.61
CA THR A 387 16.03 -9.89 -18.36
C THR A 387 17.45 -9.72 -18.86
#